data_867729455029d392929924d8300feb0e
#
_entry.id   867729455029d392929924d8300feb0e
#
_cell.length_a   1.000
_cell.length_b   1.000
_cell.length_c   1.000
_cell.angle_alpha   90.00
_cell.angle_beta   90.00
_cell.angle_gamma   90.00
#
_symmetry.space_group_name_H-M   'P 1'
#
loop_
_entity.id
_entity.type
_entity.pdbx_description
1 polymer ?
#
loop_
_entity_poly.entity_id
_entity_poly.type
_entity_poly.pdbx_seq_one_letter_code
_entity_poly.pdbx_strand_id
1 'polypeptide(L)'
;RTMPQMFIDVADNQSERLQVAAYARVSTEKEEQEDSFERQVEHYKQLIYSKPDWQFVDVYADPGISGTRAEKRPDFLRMIEDCRAGKIKKVLVKSISRFARNTVDALQYIRELKDLGISVYFESENIDTLTPGGEVLLTILAAMAEQESRTISSNIKWAWQRKFQKGDVILNTGLMLGYRKIGKDEEGHDIYEINEE
;
A
#
# COMPACT_ATOMS: atom_id res chain seq x y z
N ARG A 1 -53.80 43.30 19.02
CA ARG A 1 -52.38 42.98 19.30
C ARG A 1 -52.06 41.65 18.66
N THR A 2 -51.45 41.71 17.50
CA THR A 2 -51.02 40.55 16.73
C THR A 2 -49.64 40.10 17.28
N MET A 3 -49.55 38.83 17.70
CA MET A 3 -48.24 38.25 18.10
C MET A 3 -47.39 37.99 16.86
N PRO A 4 -46.09 38.31 16.87
CA PRO A 4 -45.19 37.93 15.79
C PRO A 4 -44.97 36.40 15.82
N GLN A 5 -45.21 35.75 14.69
CA GLN A 5 -44.78 34.37 14.47
C GLN A 5 -43.26 34.34 14.44
N MET A 6 -42.69 33.71 15.46
CA MET A 6 -41.27 33.43 15.51
C MET A 6 -40.99 32.25 14.58
N PHE A 7 -40.52 32.53 13.39
CA PHE A 7 -39.93 31.50 12.52
C PHE A 7 -38.65 31.03 13.20
N ILE A 8 -38.72 29.84 13.79
CA ILE A 8 -37.52 29.10 14.17
C ILE A 8 -36.96 28.58 12.88
N ASP A 9 -35.92 29.24 12.36
CA ASP A 9 -35.03 28.63 11.37
C ASP A 9 -34.41 27.40 12.01
N VAL A 10 -34.99 26.24 11.72
CA VAL A 10 -34.34 24.98 11.93
C VAL A 10 -33.20 24.96 10.92
N ALA A 11 -32.03 25.49 11.36
CA ALA A 11 -30.79 25.26 10.62
C ALA A 11 -30.69 23.76 10.38
N ASP A 12 -30.81 23.42 9.11
CA ASP A 12 -30.61 22.06 8.60
C ASP A 12 -29.16 21.68 8.90
N ASN A 13 -28.94 21.19 10.09
CA ASN A 13 -27.65 20.66 10.53
C ASN A 13 -27.45 19.31 9.85
N GLN A 14 -27.32 19.32 8.52
CA GLN A 14 -26.77 18.20 7.78
C GLN A 14 -25.30 18.10 8.22
N SER A 15 -25.08 17.37 9.32
CA SER A 15 -23.76 16.87 9.64
C SER A 15 -23.25 16.22 8.37
N GLU A 16 -22.16 16.76 7.78
CA GLU A 16 -21.56 16.21 6.58
C GLU A 16 -21.28 14.74 6.84
N ARG A 17 -21.98 13.85 6.13
CA ARG A 17 -21.79 12.42 6.26
C ARG A 17 -20.35 12.09 5.91
N LEU A 18 -19.75 11.19 6.68
CA LEU A 18 -18.38 10.75 6.48
C LEU A 18 -18.25 10.02 5.12
N GLN A 19 -17.46 10.56 4.20
CA GLN A 19 -17.20 9.95 2.90
C GLN A 19 -16.36 8.68 3.07
N VAL A 20 -16.98 7.53 2.79
CA VAL A 20 -16.39 6.21 2.98
C VAL A 20 -16.24 5.51 1.65
N ALA A 21 -15.03 5.01 1.40
CA ALA A 21 -14.70 4.14 0.29
C ALA A 21 -14.24 2.77 0.80
N ALA A 22 -14.22 1.77 -0.07
CA ALA A 22 -13.62 0.48 0.23
C ALA A 22 -12.54 0.13 -0.79
N TYR A 23 -11.55 -0.64 -0.35
CA TYR A 23 -10.55 -1.22 -1.23
C TYR A 23 -10.56 -2.75 -1.13
N ALA A 24 -10.68 -3.39 -2.29
CA ALA A 24 -10.69 -4.84 -2.44
C ALA A 24 -9.54 -5.32 -3.33
N ARG A 25 -8.99 -6.49 -3.02
CA ARG A 25 -8.06 -7.20 -3.89
C ARG A 25 -8.60 -8.59 -4.16
N VAL A 26 -8.96 -8.86 -5.42
CA VAL A 26 -9.60 -10.11 -5.84
C VAL A 26 -8.59 -11.09 -6.42
N SER A 27 -8.79 -12.42 -6.21
CA SER A 27 -7.92 -13.47 -6.75
C SER A 27 -8.08 -13.61 -8.26
N THR A 28 -7.08 -14.19 -8.97
CA THR A 28 -7.02 -14.25 -10.44
C THR A 28 -7.64 -15.48 -11.08
N GLU A 29 -8.25 -16.40 -10.31
CA GLU A 29 -8.93 -17.58 -10.88
C GLU A 29 -10.30 -17.20 -11.42
N LYS A 30 -10.49 -17.38 -12.74
CA LYS A 30 -11.51 -16.67 -13.57
C LYS A 30 -12.97 -16.87 -13.18
N GLU A 31 -13.40 -18.00 -12.66
CA GLU A 31 -14.81 -18.26 -12.32
C GLU A 31 -15.16 -17.90 -10.87
N GLU A 32 -14.20 -18.00 -9.96
CA GLU A 32 -14.39 -17.58 -8.57
C GLU A 32 -14.22 -16.06 -8.37
N GLN A 33 -13.71 -15.34 -9.39
CA GLN A 33 -13.41 -13.90 -9.33
C GLN A 33 -14.63 -13.02 -9.40
N GLU A 34 -15.50 -13.22 -10.39
CA GLU A 34 -16.68 -12.35 -10.60
C GLU A 34 -17.61 -12.47 -9.40
N ASP A 35 -17.92 -13.70 -8.98
CA ASP A 35 -18.73 -13.98 -7.80
C ASP A 35 -18.10 -13.44 -6.49
N SER A 36 -16.76 -13.51 -6.38
CA SER A 36 -16.05 -13.02 -5.19
C SER A 36 -15.96 -11.50 -5.16
N PHE A 37 -15.77 -10.86 -6.32
CA PHE A 37 -15.72 -9.42 -6.45
C PHE A 37 -17.08 -8.79 -6.15
N GLU A 38 -18.13 -9.27 -6.83
CA GLU A 38 -19.50 -8.76 -6.65
C GLU A 38 -19.94 -8.89 -5.18
N ARG A 39 -19.64 -10.02 -4.54
CA ARG A 39 -19.93 -10.23 -3.10
C ARG A 39 -19.16 -9.27 -2.20
N GLN A 40 -17.89 -8.95 -2.51
CA GLN A 40 -17.13 -7.99 -1.74
C GLN A 40 -17.67 -6.57 -1.91
N VAL A 41 -18.01 -6.19 -3.15
CA VAL A 41 -18.63 -4.88 -3.44
C VAL A 41 -19.96 -4.73 -2.72
N GLU A 42 -20.80 -5.76 -2.78
CA GLU A 42 -22.11 -5.76 -2.12
C GLU A 42 -21.97 -5.70 -0.59
N HIS A 43 -21.03 -6.48 -0.03
CA HIS A 43 -20.70 -6.45 1.39
C HIS A 43 -20.32 -5.04 1.86
N TYR A 44 -19.40 -4.37 1.16
CA TYR A 44 -18.97 -3.01 1.54
C TYR A 44 -20.08 -1.99 1.35
N LYS A 45 -20.90 -2.10 0.30
CA LYS A 45 -22.07 -1.24 0.13
C LYS A 45 -23.05 -1.41 1.29
N GLN A 46 -23.41 -2.64 1.63
CA GLN A 46 -24.33 -2.92 2.75
C GLN A 46 -23.76 -2.41 4.07
N LEU A 47 -22.46 -2.64 4.32
CA LEU A 47 -21.79 -2.16 5.52
C LEU A 47 -21.84 -0.62 5.62
N ILE A 48 -21.54 0.08 4.53
CA ILE A 48 -21.55 1.55 4.51
C ILE A 48 -22.97 2.09 4.67
N TYR A 49 -23.93 1.54 3.92
CA TYR A 49 -25.33 1.97 4.01
C TYR A 49 -26.02 1.62 5.36
N SER A 50 -25.49 0.64 6.09
CA SER A 50 -25.98 0.34 7.44
C SER A 50 -25.66 1.42 8.47
N LYS A 51 -24.75 2.35 8.14
CA LYS A 51 -24.33 3.44 9.01
C LYS A 51 -24.94 4.76 8.52
N PRO A 52 -25.86 5.39 9.26
CA PRO A 52 -26.55 6.62 8.82
C PRO A 52 -25.59 7.80 8.62
N ASP A 53 -24.50 7.84 9.37
CA ASP A 53 -23.49 8.91 9.32
C ASP A 53 -22.45 8.73 8.19
N TRP A 54 -22.55 7.65 7.41
CA TRP A 54 -21.62 7.36 6.33
C TRP A 54 -22.25 7.67 4.96
N GLN A 55 -21.41 8.14 4.06
CA GLN A 55 -21.74 8.34 2.64
C GLN A 55 -20.85 7.44 1.80
N PHE A 56 -21.45 6.59 0.99
CA PHE A 56 -20.73 5.74 0.04
C PHE A 56 -20.10 6.60 -1.06
N VAL A 57 -18.80 6.39 -1.31
CA VAL A 57 -18.05 7.03 -2.40
C VAL A 57 -17.84 6.03 -3.55
N ASP A 58 -17.04 5.00 -3.32
CA ASP A 58 -16.72 3.99 -4.35
C ASP A 58 -16.12 2.72 -3.71
N VAL A 59 -16.04 1.65 -4.51
CA VAL A 59 -15.24 0.47 -4.21
C VAL A 59 -14.13 0.35 -5.26
N TYR A 60 -12.91 0.53 -4.82
CA TYR A 60 -11.71 0.37 -5.64
C TYR A 60 -11.24 -1.07 -5.61
N ALA A 61 -10.93 -1.67 -6.76
CA ALA A 61 -10.59 -3.08 -6.80
C ALA A 61 -9.50 -3.39 -7.81
N ASP A 62 -8.42 -3.99 -7.34
CA ASP A 62 -7.34 -4.47 -8.18
C ASP A 62 -7.31 -6.01 -8.20
N PRO A 63 -6.96 -6.62 -9.35
CA PRO A 63 -6.75 -8.05 -9.43
C PRO A 63 -5.54 -8.48 -8.57
N GLY A 64 -5.69 -9.57 -7.82
CA GLY A 64 -4.64 -10.11 -6.95
C GLY A 64 -3.77 -11.11 -7.70
N ILE A 65 -2.97 -10.70 -8.68
CA ILE A 65 -2.08 -11.59 -9.40
C ILE A 65 -0.87 -11.96 -8.52
N SER A 66 -0.57 -13.24 -8.40
CA SER A 66 0.67 -13.74 -7.81
C SER A 66 1.74 -13.81 -8.91
N GLY A 67 2.77 -12.97 -8.83
CA GLY A 67 3.89 -13.03 -9.78
C GLY A 67 4.83 -11.84 -9.71
N THR A 68 6.08 -12.07 -10.11
CA THR A 68 7.27 -11.22 -9.97
C THR A 68 7.28 -9.93 -10.81
N ARG A 69 6.20 -9.59 -11.49
CA ARG A 69 6.09 -8.30 -12.20
C ARG A 69 5.43 -7.29 -11.29
N ALA A 70 6.06 -6.13 -11.18
CA ALA A 70 5.52 -4.97 -10.46
C ALA A 70 4.14 -4.60 -11.05
N GLU A 71 3.10 -5.20 -10.51
CA GLU A 71 1.75 -4.93 -10.96
C GLU A 71 1.37 -3.53 -10.58
N LYS A 72 0.98 -2.82 -11.61
CA LYS A 72 0.27 -1.56 -11.46
C LYS A 72 -1.01 -1.88 -10.69
N ARG A 73 -1.22 -1.20 -9.58
CA ARG A 73 -2.48 -1.20 -8.81
C ARG A 73 -3.23 0.11 -9.17
N PRO A 74 -3.83 0.18 -10.36
CA PRO A 74 -4.38 1.45 -10.86
C PRO A 74 -5.50 1.94 -9.97
N ASP A 75 -6.34 1.06 -9.46
CA ASP A 75 -7.45 1.43 -8.59
C ASP A 75 -6.99 1.82 -7.19
N PHE A 76 -5.96 1.16 -6.66
CA PHE A 76 -5.34 1.61 -5.41
C PHE A 76 -4.76 3.02 -5.53
N LEU A 77 -4.03 3.29 -6.61
CA LEU A 77 -3.47 4.62 -6.83
C LEU A 77 -4.56 5.67 -7.05
N ARG A 78 -5.62 5.33 -7.80
CA ARG A 78 -6.81 6.18 -7.96
C ARG A 78 -7.46 6.50 -6.61
N MET A 79 -7.60 5.50 -5.73
CA MET A 79 -8.10 5.69 -4.38
C MET A 79 -7.23 6.67 -3.58
N ILE A 80 -5.89 6.51 -3.63
CA ILE A 80 -4.96 7.42 -2.94
C ILE A 80 -5.09 8.85 -3.49
N GLU A 81 -5.23 9.03 -4.80
CA GLU A 81 -5.45 10.35 -5.40
C GLU A 81 -6.78 10.97 -4.96
N ASP A 82 -7.86 10.20 -4.90
CA ASP A 82 -9.15 10.67 -4.39
C ASP A 82 -9.11 10.99 -2.89
N CYS A 83 -8.29 10.26 -2.12
CA CYS A 83 -7.97 10.61 -0.73
C CYS A 83 -7.25 11.96 -0.64
N ARG A 84 -6.20 12.18 -1.44
CA ARG A 84 -5.46 13.46 -1.50
C ARG A 84 -6.35 14.62 -1.93
N ALA A 85 -7.30 14.35 -2.83
CA ALA A 85 -8.30 15.34 -3.27
C ALA A 85 -9.39 15.63 -2.22
N GLY A 86 -9.36 14.96 -1.07
CA GLY A 86 -10.32 15.17 0.02
C GLY A 86 -11.71 14.57 -0.21
N LYS A 87 -11.88 13.72 -1.26
CA LYS A 87 -13.14 13.06 -1.58
C LYS A 87 -13.48 11.90 -0.64
N ILE A 88 -12.47 11.35 0.04
CA ILE A 88 -12.57 10.20 0.92
C ILE A 88 -12.04 10.60 2.28
N LYS A 89 -12.76 10.23 3.34
CA LYS A 89 -12.38 10.47 4.74
C LYS A 89 -12.13 9.17 5.50
N LYS A 90 -12.65 8.05 4.97
CA LYS A 90 -12.45 6.72 5.56
C LYS A 90 -12.34 5.67 4.46
N VAL A 91 -11.36 4.76 4.60
CA VAL A 91 -11.16 3.62 3.71
C VAL A 91 -11.36 2.34 4.49
N LEU A 92 -12.22 1.45 3.98
CA LEU A 92 -12.44 0.11 4.51
C LEU A 92 -11.61 -0.90 3.73
N VAL A 93 -10.88 -1.76 4.42
CA VAL A 93 -10.04 -2.80 3.80
C VAL A 93 -10.18 -4.08 4.60
N LYS A 94 -10.23 -5.21 3.93
CA LYS A 94 -10.37 -6.50 4.62
C LYS A 94 -9.23 -6.80 5.59
N SER A 95 -7.99 -6.51 5.20
CA SER A 95 -6.80 -6.75 6.03
C SER A 95 -5.60 -5.94 5.53
N ILE A 96 -4.60 -5.79 6.39
CA ILE A 96 -3.33 -5.12 6.06
C ILE A 96 -2.66 -5.77 4.85
N SER A 97 -2.69 -7.10 4.74
CA SER A 97 -2.11 -7.85 3.61
C SER A 97 -2.82 -7.59 2.27
N ARG A 98 -4.06 -7.11 2.30
CA ARG A 98 -4.80 -6.68 1.10
C ARG A 98 -4.51 -5.23 0.75
N PHE A 99 -4.23 -4.39 1.75
CA PHE A 99 -3.91 -2.99 1.57
C PHE A 99 -2.55 -2.77 0.91
N ALA A 100 -1.51 -3.46 1.36
CA ALA A 100 -0.15 -3.29 0.86
C ALA A 100 0.54 -4.62 0.52
N ARG A 101 1.57 -4.56 -0.32
CA ARG A 101 2.34 -5.73 -0.78
C ARG A 101 3.43 -6.12 0.21
N ASN A 102 3.99 -5.16 0.88
CA ASN A 102 5.05 -5.31 1.86
C ASN A 102 4.84 -4.32 3.01
N THR A 103 5.60 -4.49 4.04
CA THR A 103 5.47 -3.71 5.28
C THR A 103 5.86 -2.24 5.08
N VAL A 104 6.82 -1.97 4.20
CA VAL A 104 7.30 -0.61 3.92
C VAL A 104 6.21 0.21 3.22
N ASP A 105 5.60 -0.35 2.17
CA ASP A 105 4.49 0.29 1.46
C ASP A 105 3.29 0.52 2.39
N ALA A 106 2.95 -0.50 3.22
CA ALA A 106 1.87 -0.38 4.20
C ALA A 106 2.11 0.81 5.13
N LEU A 107 3.30 0.88 5.73
CA LEU A 107 3.67 1.94 6.65
C LEU A 107 3.62 3.32 5.98
N GLN A 108 4.13 3.44 4.76
CA GLN A 108 4.17 4.69 4.02
C GLN A 108 2.75 5.22 3.74
N TYR A 109 1.88 4.39 3.12
CA TYR A 109 0.54 4.83 2.77
C TYR A 109 -0.36 5.07 3.99
N ILE A 110 -0.23 4.25 5.05
CA ILE A 110 -1.01 4.48 6.27
C ILE A 110 -0.60 5.81 6.94
N ARG A 111 0.70 6.13 6.99
CA ARG A 111 1.17 7.43 7.51
C ARG A 111 0.66 8.58 6.68
N GLU A 112 0.79 8.50 5.36
CA GLU A 112 0.29 9.52 4.45
C GLU A 112 -1.21 9.80 4.65
N LEU A 113 -2.03 8.75 4.67
CA LEU A 113 -3.47 8.89 4.88
C LEU A 113 -3.81 9.45 6.25
N LYS A 114 -3.06 9.05 7.30
CA LYS A 114 -3.21 9.58 8.63
C LYS A 114 -2.88 11.08 8.71
N ASP A 115 -1.80 11.52 8.05
CA ASP A 115 -1.41 12.94 7.99
C ASP A 115 -2.48 13.79 7.28
N LEU A 116 -3.23 13.18 6.34
CA LEU A 116 -4.39 13.79 5.70
C LEU A 116 -5.68 13.72 6.56
N GLY A 117 -5.62 13.13 7.75
CA GLY A 117 -6.78 12.91 8.61
C GLY A 117 -7.75 11.85 8.10
N ILE A 118 -7.28 10.93 7.24
CA ILE A 118 -8.08 9.86 6.64
C ILE A 118 -7.86 8.56 7.41
N SER A 119 -8.96 7.98 7.89
CA SER A 119 -8.96 6.72 8.61
C SER A 119 -8.89 5.53 7.64
N VAL A 120 -8.03 4.56 7.93
CA VAL A 120 -8.07 3.23 7.29
C VAL A 120 -8.51 2.22 8.33
N TYR A 121 -9.60 1.52 8.06
CA TYR A 121 -10.14 0.48 8.92
C TYR A 121 -9.86 -0.90 8.34
N PHE A 122 -9.13 -1.71 9.07
CA PHE A 122 -8.82 -3.10 8.75
C PHE A 122 -9.79 -4.04 9.45
N GLU A 123 -10.69 -4.67 8.69
CA GLU A 123 -11.78 -5.50 9.26
C GLU A 123 -11.24 -6.72 10.01
N SER A 124 -10.30 -7.46 9.42
CA SER A 124 -9.75 -8.69 10.02
C SER A 124 -9.03 -8.45 11.33
N GLU A 125 -8.29 -7.36 11.40
CA GLU A 125 -7.53 -6.95 12.57
C GLU A 125 -8.39 -6.13 13.56
N ASN A 126 -9.55 -5.65 13.12
CA ASN A 126 -10.43 -4.73 13.85
C ASN A 126 -9.71 -3.49 14.37
N ILE A 127 -8.90 -2.88 13.50
CA ILE A 127 -8.07 -1.72 13.81
C ILE A 127 -8.41 -0.56 12.88
N ASP A 128 -8.63 0.62 13.49
CA ASP A 128 -8.73 1.90 12.78
C ASP A 128 -7.45 2.70 13.01
N THR A 129 -6.85 3.20 11.93
CA THR A 129 -5.52 3.86 11.97
C THR A 129 -5.50 5.18 12.71
N LEU A 130 -6.64 5.84 12.92
CA LEU A 130 -6.73 7.07 13.70
C LEU A 130 -6.98 6.83 15.21
N THR A 131 -7.12 5.57 15.62
CA THR A 131 -7.29 5.20 17.04
C THR A 131 -5.94 4.89 17.71
N PRO A 132 -5.89 4.80 19.05
CA PRO A 132 -4.69 4.34 19.77
C PRO A 132 -4.18 2.97 19.27
N GLY A 133 -5.08 2.05 18.88
CA GLY A 133 -4.71 0.78 18.26
C GLY A 133 -3.96 0.95 16.94
N GLY A 134 -4.30 1.97 16.16
CA GLY A 134 -3.58 2.35 14.95
C GLY A 134 -2.13 2.80 15.21
N GLU A 135 -1.86 3.49 16.31
CA GLU A 135 -0.48 3.87 16.69
C GLU A 135 0.37 2.64 17.02
N VAL A 136 -0.20 1.68 17.74
CA VAL A 136 0.47 0.42 18.01
C VAL A 136 0.76 -0.33 16.72
N LEU A 137 -0.21 -0.40 15.81
CA LEU A 137 -0.02 -0.99 14.49
C LEU A 137 1.11 -0.33 13.72
N LEU A 138 1.15 1.00 13.64
CA LEU A 138 2.21 1.75 12.95
C LEU A 138 3.59 1.47 13.55
N THR A 139 3.67 1.34 14.88
CA THR A 139 4.92 1.00 15.58
C THR A 139 5.40 -0.41 15.20
N ILE A 140 4.51 -1.37 15.16
CA ILE A 140 4.81 -2.75 14.76
C ILE A 140 5.26 -2.79 13.30
N LEU A 141 4.53 -2.13 12.40
CA LEU A 141 4.88 -2.07 10.98
C LEU A 141 6.24 -1.41 10.76
N ALA A 142 6.57 -0.36 11.52
CA ALA A 142 7.87 0.30 11.44
C ALA A 142 9.01 -0.65 11.86
N ALA A 143 8.85 -1.38 12.97
CA ALA A 143 9.83 -2.37 13.41
C ALA A 143 10.03 -3.51 12.40
N MET A 144 8.93 -4.00 11.80
CA MET A 144 8.97 -5.04 10.76
C MET A 144 9.65 -4.54 9.47
N ALA A 145 9.37 -3.31 9.03
CA ALA A 145 9.99 -2.70 7.86
C ALA A 145 11.51 -2.53 8.04
N GLU A 146 11.94 -2.13 9.24
CA GLU A 146 13.36 -2.05 9.59
C GLU A 146 14.03 -3.43 9.54
N GLN A 147 13.40 -4.45 10.12
CA GLN A 147 13.91 -5.82 10.10
C GLN A 147 13.99 -6.38 8.68
N GLU A 148 12.97 -6.14 7.84
CA GLU A 148 12.96 -6.55 6.43
C GLU A 148 14.14 -5.93 5.67
N SER A 149 14.38 -4.63 5.84
CA SER A 149 15.51 -3.91 5.24
C SER A 149 16.86 -4.48 5.68
N ARG A 150 17.04 -4.77 6.97
CA ARG A 150 18.27 -5.40 7.51
C ARG A 150 18.49 -6.79 6.93
N THR A 151 17.42 -7.59 6.80
CA THR A 151 17.48 -8.93 6.23
C THR A 151 17.89 -8.91 4.75
N ILE A 152 17.29 -8.02 3.96
CA ILE A 152 17.66 -7.83 2.55
C ILE A 152 19.14 -7.44 2.43
N SER A 153 19.60 -6.48 3.23
CA SER A 153 21.00 -6.03 3.23
C SER A 153 21.98 -7.16 3.60
N SER A 154 21.65 -7.97 4.60
CA SER A 154 22.49 -9.10 5.01
C SER A 154 22.55 -10.19 3.95
N ASN A 155 21.41 -10.51 3.30
CA ASN A 155 21.32 -11.49 2.23
C ASN A 155 22.13 -11.05 0.99
N ILE A 156 22.08 -9.76 0.64
CA ILE A 156 22.89 -9.20 -0.44
C ILE A 156 24.39 -9.34 -0.11
N LYS A 157 24.82 -8.93 1.11
CA LYS A 157 26.22 -9.07 1.55
C LYS A 157 26.70 -10.51 1.50
N TRP A 158 25.87 -11.45 1.98
CA TRP A 158 26.18 -12.87 1.95
C TRP A 158 26.30 -13.43 0.51
N ALA A 159 25.38 -13.04 -0.37
CA ALA A 159 25.43 -13.41 -1.79
C ALA A 159 26.71 -12.90 -2.47
N TRP A 160 27.09 -11.64 -2.21
CA TRP A 160 28.34 -11.07 -2.70
C TRP A 160 29.58 -11.79 -2.16
N GLN A 161 29.64 -12.09 -0.85
CA GLN A 161 30.74 -12.83 -0.25
C GLN A 161 30.91 -14.21 -0.89
N ARG A 162 29.81 -14.93 -1.15
CA ARG A 162 29.86 -16.22 -1.84
C ARG A 162 30.39 -16.13 -3.27
N LYS A 163 29.99 -15.07 -4.00
CA LYS A 163 30.50 -14.82 -5.35
C LYS A 163 32.00 -14.57 -5.32
N PHE A 164 32.46 -13.69 -4.44
CA PHE A 164 33.90 -13.43 -4.28
C PHE A 164 34.71 -14.67 -3.89
N GLN A 165 34.17 -15.51 -3.00
CA GLN A 165 34.83 -16.76 -2.60
C GLN A 165 34.97 -17.76 -3.77
N LYS A 166 34.09 -17.70 -4.76
CA LYS A 166 34.14 -18.50 -5.99
C LYS A 166 34.97 -17.86 -7.10
N GLY A 167 35.56 -16.68 -6.88
CA GLY A 167 36.29 -15.95 -7.90
C GLY A 167 35.39 -15.17 -8.87
N ASP A 168 34.06 -15.22 -8.70
CA ASP A 168 33.11 -14.50 -9.54
C ASP A 168 32.97 -13.06 -9.03
N VAL A 169 33.90 -12.20 -9.46
CA VAL A 169 33.96 -10.79 -9.11
C VAL A 169 33.26 -9.98 -10.20
N ILE A 170 32.15 -9.31 -9.85
CA ILE A 170 31.45 -8.39 -10.74
C ILE A 170 31.77 -6.96 -10.33
N LEU A 171 32.58 -6.27 -11.13
CA LEU A 171 32.90 -4.84 -10.93
C LEU A 171 32.00 -3.99 -11.84
N ASN A 172 31.43 -2.93 -11.27
CA ASN A 172 30.75 -1.91 -12.07
C ASN A 172 31.80 -0.95 -12.67
N THR A 173 32.40 -1.36 -13.79
CA THR A 173 33.47 -0.62 -14.45
C THR A 173 33.02 0.75 -14.99
N GLY A 174 31.72 1.02 -15.10
CA GLY A 174 31.21 2.35 -15.44
C GLY A 174 31.32 3.37 -14.31
N LEU A 175 31.50 2.92 -13.04
CA LEU A 175 31.64 3.76 -11.86
C LEU A 175 32.99 3.59 -11.15
N MET A 176 33.77 2.59 -11.52
CA MET A 176 35.09 2.31 -10.94
C MET A 176 36.20 2.80 -11.89
N LEU A 177 36.95 3.77 -11.42
CA LEU A 177 38.16 4.22 -12.10
C LEU A 177 39.26 3.16 -11.99
N GLY A 178 40.03 2.97 -13.06
CA GLY A 178 41.20 2.10 -13.05
C GLY A 178 40.96 0.65 -13.49
N TYR A 179 39.73 0.24 -13.81
CA TYR A 179 39.43 -1.12 -14.29
C TYR A 179 38.53 -1.08 -15.52
N ARG A 180 38.81 -1.93 -16.50
CA ARG A 180 37.89 -2.19 -17.63
C ARG A 180 37.62 -3.68 -17.77
N LYS A 181 36.40 -4.03 -18.15
CA LYS A 181 36.04 -5.40 -18.47
C LYS A 181 36.51 -5.74 -19.88
N ILE A 182 37.27 -6.84 -20.01
CA ILE A 182 37.85 -7.27 -21.30
C ILE A 182 37.17 -8.51 -21.88
N GLY A 183 36.40 -9.27 -21.08
CA GLY A 183 35.73 -10.46 -21.59
C GLY A 183 35.20 -11.35 -20.48
N LYS A 184 35.02 -12.63 -20.82
CA LYS A 184 34.70 -13.70 -19.91
C LYS A 184 35.66 -14.86 -20.08
N ASP A 185 35.96 -15.59 -18.98
CA ASP A 185 36.74 -16.83 -19.04
C ASP A 185 35.88 -18.01 -19.51
N GLU A 186 36.50 -19.21 -19.59
CA GLU A 186 35.82 -20.46 -20.00
C GLU A 186 34.70 -20.88 -19.06
N GLU A 187 34.73 -20.43 -17.81
CA GLU A 187 33.72 -20.71 -16.77
C GLU A 187 32.61 -19.64 -16.74
N GLY A 188 32.74 -18.60 -17.59
CA GLY A 188 31.74 -17.53 -17.73
C GLY A 188 31.92 -16.36 -16.76
N HIS A 189 33.00 -16.29 -15.97
CA HIS A 189 33.33 -15.20 -15.08
C HIS A 189 33.89 -14.01 -15.85
N ASP A 190 33.61 -12.81 -15.39
CA ASP A 190 34.07 -11.57 -16.00
C ASP A 190 35.56 -11.36 -15.76
N ILE A 191 36.34 -11.10 -16.82
CA ILE A 191 37.76 -10.76 -16.77
C ILE A 191 37.93 -9.26 -16.82
N TYR A 192 38.76 -8.73 -15.92
CA TYR A 192 39.05 -7.31 -15.79
C TYR A 192 40.55 -7.03 -15.99
N GLU A 193 40.88 -5.91 -16.57
CA GLU A 193 42.24 -5.44 -16.67
C GLU A 193 42.34 -4.01 -16.11
N ILE A 194 43.55 -3.62 -15.66
CA ILE A 194 43.79 -2.27 -15.15
C ILE A 194 43.77 -1.29 -16.33
N ASN A 195 43.00 -0.24 -16.19
CA ASN A 195 42.99 0.87 -17.13
C ASN A 195 44.07 1.89 -16.71
N GLU A 196 45.10 2.06 -17.52
CA GLU A 196 46.24 2.94 -17.20
C GLU A 196 46.02 4.40 -17.69
N GLU A 197 44.80 4.75 -18.16
CA GLU A 197 44.42 6.11 -18.60
C GLU A 197 43.76 6.92 -17.48
#